data_6a2b1ca7da2034fdac9fb82b4aea3e8d
#
_entry.id   6a2b1ca7da2034fdac9fb82b4aea3e8d
#
_cell.length_a   1.000
_cell.length_b   1.000
_cell.length_c   1.000
_cell.angle_alpha   90.00
_cell.angle_beta   90.00
_cell.angle_gamma   90.00
#
_symmetry.space_group_name_H-M   'P 1'
#
loop_
_entity.id
_entity.type
_entity.pdbx_description
1 polymer ?
#
loop_
_entity_poly.entity_id
_entity_poly.type
_entity_poly.pdbx_seq_one_letter_code
_entity_poly.pdbx_strand_id
1 'polypeptide(L)'
;MLFRSVLLSEVGVKLVLVHGGGPDINQTLHMVGKESKFVNGLRYTDKETMDIVQMVLAGKTNKNLVNMISKLHAKAVGISGMDGHIIEAQKMVSENDLGYVGQIVKIHPELIFKLIDDGYIPVVASVGTDCQGNIYNVNADLAASAIAGALNAENMIFVSNVPGVLKNPEDEDSIMTNIHISDVPKLEEDGIITGGMIPKVECCVDCVRQGVKKTVIIDGRVPHACLIEMLSDEGIGSMIVGDDYDE
;
A
#
# COMPACT_ATOMS: atom_id res chain seq x y z
N MET A 1 -12.24 -2.44 -9.16
CA MET A 1 -10.78 -2.52 -9.11
C MET A 1 -10.26 -3.92 -9.41
N LEU A 2 -10.51 -4.95 -8.62
CA LEU A 2 -9.93 -6.31 -8.77
C LEU A 2 -10.12 -6.96 -10.15
N PHE A 3 -11.30 -6.78 -10.80
CA PHE A 3 -11.51 -7.27 -12.17
C PHE A 3 -10.45 -6.72 -13.16
N ARG A 4 -10.04 -5.46 -12.99
CA ARG A 4 -9.06 -4.80 -13.87
C ARG A 4 -7.63 -5.28 -13.57
N SER A 5 -7.33 -5.53 -12.29
CA SER A 5 -6.07 -6.14 -11.90
C SER A 5 -5.88 -7.52 -12.53
N VAL A 6 -6.97 -8.32 -12.59
CA VAL A 6 -6.95 -9.61 -13.30
C VAL A 6 -6.69 -9.43 -14.79
N LEU A 7 -7.35 -8.47 -15.45
CA LEU A 7 -7.11 -8.19 -16.87
C LEU A 7 -5.64 -7.80 -17.15
N LEU A 8 -5.03 -6.97 -16.29
CA LEU A 8 -3.61 -6.64 -16.41
C LEU A 8 -2.72 -7.89 -16.27
N SER A 9 -3.05 -8.78 -15.35
CA SER A 9 -2.33 -10.06 -15.21
C SER A 9 -2.46 -10.96 -16.43
N GLU A 10 -3.65 -11.04 -17.05
CA GLU A 10 -3.90 -11.84 -18.26
C GLU A 10 -3.11 -11.33 -19.48
N VAL A 11 -2.82 -10.03 -19.55
CA VAL A 11 -1.97 -9.45 -20.62
C VAL A 11 -0.48 -9.45 -20.27
N GLY A 12 -0.09 -10.15 -19.19
CA GLY A 12 1.31 -10.40 -18.85
C GLY A 12 1.93 -9.45 -17.82
N VAL A 13 1.15 -8.54 -17.22
CA VAL A 13 1.64 -7.69 -16.13
C VAL A 13 1.83 -8.54 -14.87
N LYS A 14 3.03 -8.56 -14.32
CA LYS A 14 3.35 -9.20 -13.03
C LYS A 14 2.80 -8.34 -11.91
N LEU A 15 1.73 -8.80 -11.29
CA LEU A 15 0.96 -8.03 -10.32
C LEU A 15 1.17 -8.54 -8.89
N VAL A 16 1.38 -7.63 -7.95
CA VAL A 16 1.34 -7.89 -6.49
C VAL A 16 0.33 -6.93 -5.87
N LEU A 17 -0.56 -7.44 -5.04
CA LEU A 17 -1.49 -6.63 -4.27
C LEU A 17 -1.04 -6.57 -2.82
N VAL A 18 -0.86 -5.37 -2.29
CA VAL A 18 -0.61 -5.15 -0.86
C VAL A 18 -1.81 -4.45 -0.26
N HIS A 19 -2.25 -4.88 0.90
CA HIS A 19 -3.45 -4.31 1.52
C HIS A 19 -3.32 -4.15 3.03
N GLY A 20 -4.03 -3.16 3.54
CA GLY A 20 -4.40 -3.02 4.94
C GLY A 20 -5.85 -3.48 5.17
N GLY A 21 -6.53 -2.87 6.13
CA GLY A 21 -7.93 -3.21 6.44
C GLY A 21 -8.46 -2.42 7.63
N GLY A 22 -8.09 -1.13 7.71
CA GLY A 22 -8.50 -0.25 8.81
C GLY A 22 -10.00 -0.29 9.13
N PRO A 23 -10.91 -0.19 8.14
CA PRO A 23 -12.34 -0.29 8.38
C PRO A 23 -12.77 -1.63 8.97
N ASP A 24 -12.26 -2.75 8.45
CA ASP A 24 -12.57 -4.10 8.96
C ASP A 24 -12.05 -4.30 10.38
N ILE A 25 -10.85 -3.78 10.69
CA ILE A 25 -10.29 -3.81 12.04
C ILE A 25 -11.18 -3.00 13.00
N ASN A 26 -11.58 -1.77 12.62
CA ASN A 26 -12.46 -0.93 13.44
C ASN A 26 -13.78 -1.64 13.73
N GLN A 27 -14.40 -2.22 12.71
CA GLN A 27 -15.63 -2.97 12.84
C GLN A 27 -15.47 -4.14 13.82
N THR A 28 -14.40 -4.91 13.70
CA THR A 28 -14.16 -6.08 14.54
C THR A 28 -13.87 -5.68 16.00
N LEU A 29 -13.05 -4.63 16.21
CA LEU A 29 -12.82 -4.07 17.55
C LEU A 29 -14.12 -3.63 18.22
N HIS A 30 -14.98 -2.91 17.47
CA HIS A 30 -16.28 -2.49 17.98
C HIS A 30 -17.18 -3.69 18.37
N MET A 31 -17.18 -4.78 17.56
CA MET A 31 -17.96 -6.00 17.85
C MET A 31 -17.52 -6.68 19.15
N VAL A 32 -16.26 -6.57 19.55
CA VAL A 32 -15.75 -7.10 20.81
C VAL A 32 -15.75 -6.06 21.95
N GLY A 33 -16.37 -4.89 21.75
CA GLY A 33 -16.49 -3.84 22.74
C GLY A 33 -15.20 -3.03 22.97
N LYS A 34 -14.29 -3.01 22.00
CA LYS A 34 -13.02 -2.30 22.09
C LYS A 34 -12.99 -1.11 21.13
N GLU A 35 -12.55 0.04 21.61
CA GLU A 35 -12.42 1.24 20.80
C GLU A 35 -11.05 1.34 20.12
N SER A 36 -11.07 1.79 18.86
CA SER A 36 -9.83 2.11 18.13
C SER A 36 -9.24 3.42 18.61
N LYS A 37 -7.96 3.43 18.94
CA LYS A 37 -7.21 4.64 19.29
C LYS A 37 -6.14 4.91 18.23
N PHE A 38 -5.95 6.19 17.88
CA PHE A 38 -4.94 6.62 16.92
C PHE A 38 -4.05 7.69 17.53
N VAL A 39 -2.76 7.63 17.22
CA VAL A 39 -1.76 8.62 17.60
C VAL A 39 -0.99 8.95 16.33
N ASN A 40 -1.00 10.21 15.91
CA ASN A 40 -0.35 10.68 14.68
C ASN A 40 -0.69 9.83 13.44
N GLY A 41 -1.97 9.45 13.29
CA GLY A 41 -2.44 8.64 12.17
C GLY A 41 -2.14 7.14 12.27
N LEU A 42 -1.34 6.70 13.24
CA LEU A 42 -1.05 5.28 13.50
C LEU A 42 -1.99 4.72 14.56
N ARG A 43 -2.44 3.48 14.35
CA ARG A 43 -3.30 2.79 15.31
C ARG A 43 -2.49 2.33 16.52
N TYR A 44 -2.79 2.86 17.70
CA TYR A 44 -2.29 2.25 18.93
C TYR A 44 -2.72 0.77 18.98
N THR A 45 -1.77 -0.12 19.11
CA THR A 45 -1.98 -1.56 18.94
C THR A 45 -1.42 -2.30 20.15
N ASP A 46 -2.26 -2.47 21.21
CA ASP A 46 -1.90 -3.36 22.31
C ASP A 46 -1.98 -4.83 21.88
N LYS A 47 -1.60 -5.76 22.75
CA LYS A 47 -1.53 -7.19 22.43
C LYS A 47 -2.86 -7.75 21.90
N GLU A 48 -3.96 -7.42 22.55
CA GLU A 48 -5.30 -7.86 22.18
C GLU A 48 -5.75 -7.27 20.83
N THR A 49 -5.42 -5.98 20.59
CA THR A 49 -5.64 -5.33 19.31
C THR A 49 -4.78 -5.98 18.23
N MET A 50 -3.53 -6.37 18.53
CA MET A 50 -2.66 -7.05 17.56
C MET A 50 -3.22 -8.40 17.12
N ASP A 51 -3.76 -9.18 18.04
CA ASP A 51 -4.40 -10.46 17.75
C ASP A 51 -5.61 -10.26 16.80
N ILE A 52 -6.40 -9.21 17.01
CA ILE A 52 -7.52 -8.84 16.14
C ILE A 52 -7.01 -8.35 14.78
N VAL A 53 -5.98 -7.52 14.74
CA VAL A 53 -5.35 -7.04 13.49
C VAL A 53 -4.89 -8.23 12.64
N GLN A 54 -4.18 -9.18 13.25
CA GLN A 54 -3.72 -10.38 12.55
C GLN A 54 -4.89 -11.21 12.00
N MET A 55 -5.92 -11.50 12.83
CA MET A 55 -7.10 -12.24 12.40
C MET A 55 -7.82 -11.56 11.22
N VAL A 56 -7.99 -10.24 11.32
CA VAL A 56 -8.70 -9.47 10.30
C VAL A 56 -7.89 -9.37 9.02
N LEU A 57 -6.63 -8.93 9.11
CA LEU A 57 -5.81 -8.71 7.91
C LEU A 57 -5.48 -10.03 7.21
N ALA A 58 -4.89 -10.99 7.91
CA ALA A 58 -4.44 -12.24 7.32
C ALA A 58 -5.59 -13.24 7.04
N GLY A 59 -6.64 -13.23 7.86
CA GLY A 59 -7.78 -14.14 7.74
C GLY A 59 -8.91 -13.57 6.90
N LYS A 60 -9.59 -12.53 7.37
CA LYS A 60 -10.82 -12.00 6.75
C LYS A 60 -10.54 -11.23 5.47
N THR A 61 -9.83 -10.11 5.57
CA THR A 61 -9.64 -9.17 4.45
C THR A 61 -8.83 -9.81 3.32
N ASN A 62 -7.70 -10.43 3.64
CA ASN A 62 -6.85 -11.11 2.69
C ASN A 62 -7.61 -12.20 1.92
N LYS A 63 -8.30 -13.11 2.61
CA LYS A 63 -9.01 -14.21 1.97
C LYS A 63 -10.23 -13.75 1.19
N ASN A 64 -10.88 -12.66 1.59
CA ASN A 64 -11.93 -12.04 0.78
C ASN A 64 -11.38 -11.50 -0.55
N LEU A 65 -10.24 -10.82 -0.54
CA LEU A 65 -9.58 -10.34 -1.76
C LEU A 65 -9.19 -11.50 -2.68
N VAL A 66 -8.57 -12.54 -2.14
CA VAL A 66 -8.23 -13.76 -2.89
C VAL A 66 -9.46 -14.39 -3.52
N ASN A 67 -10.55 -14.55 -2.75
CA ASN A 67 -11.80 -15.12 -3.25
C ASN A 67 -12.41 -14.26 -4.37
N MET A 68 -12.36 -12.94 -4.25
CA MET A 68 -12.86 -12.02 -5.29
C MET A 68 -12.04 -12.14 -6.58
N ILE A 69 -10.71 -12.29 -6.50
CA ILE A 69 -9.84 -12.51 -7.65
C ILE A 69 -10.11 -13.90 -8.28
N SER A 70 -10.22 -14.92 -7.44
CA SER A 70 -10.48 -16.30 -7.89
C SER A 70 -11.82 -16.45 -8.61
N LYS A 71 -12.86 -15.67 -8.23
CA LYS A 71 -14.13 -15.60 -8.96
C LYS A 71 -13.99 -15.08 -10.39
N LEU A 72 -12.89 -14.40 -10.68
CA LEU A 72 -12.55 -13.90 -12.02
C LEU A 72 -11.63 -14.88 -12.78
N HIS A 73 -11.52 -16.11 -12.29
CA HIS A 73 -10.70 -17.19 -12.85
C HIS A 73 -9.17 -16.96 -12.82
N ALA A 74 -8.69 -15.94 -12.11
CA ALA A 74 -7.26 -15.72 -11.91
C ALA A 74 -6.74 -16.51 -10.70
N LYS A 75 -5.47 -16.89 -10.75
CA LYS A 75 -4.80 -17.62 -9.67
C LYS A 75 -4.26 -16.60 -8.66
N ALA A 76 -4.86 -16.51 -7.49
CA ALA A 76 -4.37 -15.64 -6.41
C ALA A 76 -3.98 -16.44 -5.17
N VAL A 77 -2.93 -16.01 -4.50
CA VAL A 77 -2.48 -16.57 -3.21
C VAL A 77 -2.39 -15.46 -2.18
N GLY A 78 -3.12 -15.64 -1.08
CA GLY A 78 -3.11 -14.71 0.05
C GLY A 78 -2.06 -15.12 1.06
N ILE A 79 -1.15 -14.21 1.31
CA ILE A 79 -0.05 -14.29 2.28
C ILE A 79 -0.04 -13.04 3.16
N SER A 80 0.75 -13.06 4.21
CA SER A 80 1.05 -11.90 5.05
C SER A 80 2.55 -11.65 5.06
N GLY A 81 3.00 -10.53 5.56
CA GLY A 81 4.43 -10.28 5.71
C GLY A 81 5.16 -11.25 6.65
N MET A 82 4.41 -12.02 7.44
CA MET A 82 4.98 -13.09 8.29
C MET A 82 5.40 -14.32 7.50
N ASP A 83 4.68 -14.61 6.38
CA ASP A 83 4.94 -15.79 5.57
C ASP A 83 6.30 -15.67 4.88
N GLY A 84 7.18 -16.62 5.09
CA GLY A 84 8.56 -16.57 4.57
C GLY A 84 9.36 -15.36 5.05
N HIS A 85 8.98 -14.73 6.17
CA HIS A 85 9.59 -13.50 6.68
C HIS A 85 9.60 -12.35 5.68
N ILE A 86 8.60 -12.25 4.81
CA ILE A 86 8.53 -11.19 3.77
C ILE A 86 8.73 -9.80 4.36
N ILE A 87 8.08 -9.49 5.49
CA ILE A 87 8.25 -8.21 6.20
C ILE A 87 8.93 -8.47 7.54
N GLU A 88 10.23 -8.26 7.58
CA GLU A 88 10.96 -8.17 8.81
C GLU A 88 10.70 -6.81 9.45
N ALA A 89 10.15 -6.80 10.66
CA ALA A 89 9.76 -5.60 11.35
C ALA A 89 10.28 -5.61 12.79
N GLN A 90 10.41 -4.44 13.37
CA GLN A 90 10.68 -4.25 14.80
C GLN A 90 9.65 -3.31 15.40
N LYS A 91 9.55 -3.29 16.74
CA LYS A 91 8.70 -2.32 17.42
C LYS A 91 9.09 -0.90 17.00
N MET A 92 8.08 -0.11 16.60
CA MET A 92 8.31 1.28 16.23
C MET A 92 8.75 2.09 17.46
N VAL A 93 9.84 2.83 17.32
CA VAL A 93 10.32 3.78 18.33
C VAL A 93 9.68 5.12 18.08
N SER A 94 8.92 5.63 19.03
CA SER A 94 8.27 6.94 18.99
C SER A 94 8.17 7.53 20.40
N GLU A 95 7.89 8.83 20.50
CA GLU A 95 7.69 9.52 21.79
C GLU A 95 6.59 8.88 22.63
N ASN A 96 5.54 8.38 21.97
CA ASN A 96 4.45 7.65 22.60
C ASN A 96 4.63 6.15 22.35
N ASP A 97 4.41 5.32 23.37
CA ASP A 97 4.36 3.87 23.15
C ASP A 97 3.13 3.51 22.30
N LEU A 98 3.35 3.05 21.09
CA LEU A 98 2.31 2.64 20.16
C LEU A 98 1.96 1.14 20.25
N GLY A 99 2.55 0.42 21.22
CA GLY A 99 2.36 -1.02 21.40
C GLY A 99 3.05 -1.82 20.30
N TYR A 100 2.28 -2.66 19.62
CA TYR A 100 2.75 -3.56 18.54
C TYR A 100 2.67 -2.92 17.15
N VAL A 101 2.87 -1.62 17.03
CA VAL A 101 3.10 -0.96 15.74
C VAL A 101 4.52 -1.27 15.28
N GLY A 102 4.65 -1.75 14.03
CA GLY A 102 5.91 -2.16 13.45
C GLY A 102 6.52 -1.12 12.53
N GLN A 103 7.85 -0.99 12.66
CA GLN A 103 8.71 -0.32 11.67
C GLN A 103 9.38 -1.41 10.83
N ILE A 104 9.34 -1.28 9.50
CA ILE A 104 9.99 -2.23 8.59
C ILE A 104 11.50 -2.09 8.72
N VAL A 105 12.17 -3.23 8.88
CA VAL A 105 13.62 -3.32 8.90
C VAL A 105 14.14 -3.79 7.55
N LYS A 106 13.47 -4.81 6.98
CA LYS A 106 13.88 -5.42 5.71
C LYS A 106 12.71 -6.12 5.04
N ILE A 107 12.75 -6.18 3.72
CA ILE A 107 11.85 -7.02 2.91
C ILE A 107 12.65 -8.19 2.34
N HIS A 108 12.07 -9.38 2.42
CA HIS A 108 12.59 -10.62 1.83
C HIS A 108 11.62 -11.06 0.71
N PRO A 109 11.89 -10.69 -0.55
CA PRO A 109 10.92 -10.82 -1.65
C PRO A 109 10.86 -12.22 -2.28
N GLU A 110 11.69 -13.16 -1.86
CA GLU A 110 11.91 -14.46 -2.53
C GLU A 110 10.62 -15.26 -2.72
N LEU A 111 9.74 -15.28 -1.72
CA LEU A 111 8.46 -15.95 -1.82
C LEU A 111 7.53 -15.26 -2.82
N ILE A 112 7.56 -13.93 -2.85
CA ILE A 112 6.74 -13.16 -3.81
C ILE A 112 7.20 -13.44 -5.24
N PHE A 113 8.50 -13.42 -5.52
CA PHE A 113 9.06 -13.77 -6.84
C PHE A 113 8.62 -15.16 -7.27
N LYS A 114 8.74 -16.14 -6.37
CA LYS A 114 8.35 -17.52 -6.68
C LYS A 114 6.87 -17.64 -7.06
N LEU A 115 5.99 -16.96 -6.32
CA LEU A 115 4.55 -16.97 -6.61
C LEU A 115 4.26 -16.31 -7.97
N ILE A 116 4.92 -15.19 -8.27
CA ILE A 116 4.77 -14.50 -9.57
C ILE A 116 5.24 -15.40 -10.71
N ASP A 117 6.41 -16.05 -10.57
CA ASP A 117 6.98 -16.90 -11.60
C ASP A 117 6.13 -18.18 -11.84
N ASP A 118 5.45 -18.67 -10.79
CA ASP A 118 4.46 -19.75 -10.89
C ASP A 118 3.07 -19.29 -11.41
N GLY A 119 2.95 -18.02 -11.82
CA GLY A 119 1.74 -17.44 -12.42
C GLY A 119 0.63 -17.13 -11.41
N TYR A 120 0.96 -16.92 -10.14
CA TYR A 120 0.01 -16.45 -9.13
C TYR A 120 0.05 -14.93 -8.97
N ILE A 121 -1.07 -14.36 -8.52
CA ILE A 121 -1.15 -12.99 -8.01
C ILE A 121 -0.99 -13.05 -6.48
N PRO A 122 0.17 -12.63 -5.92
CA PRO A 122 0.33 -12.54 -4.48
C PRO A 122 -0.54 -11.42 -3.90
N VAL A 123 -1.27 -11.73 -2.83
CA VAL A 123 -2.06 -10.76 -2.06
C VAL A 123 -1.47 -10.69 -0.66
N VAL A 124 -0.77 -9.62 -0.34
CA VAL A 124 0.05 -9.48 0.86
C VAL A 124 -0.65 -8.60 1.91
N ALA A 125 -0.92 -9.16 3.08
CA ALA A 125 -1.40 -8.40 4.23
C ALA A 125 -0.23 -7.74 4.98
N SER A 126 -0.39 -6.48 5.39
CA SER A 126 0.64 -5.66 6.05
C SER A 126 0.85 -6.01 7.53
N VAL A 127 1.21 -7.26 7.80
CA VAL A 127 1.58 -7.77 9.13
C VAL A 127 3.02 -8.24 9.05
N GLY A 128 3.90 -7.69 9.89
CA GLY A 128 5.32 -8.06 9.93
C GLY A 128 5.70 -8.85 11.17
N THR A 129 6.91 -9.39 11.20
CA THR A 129 7.43 -10.15 12.35
C THR A 129 8.92 -9.88 12.56
N ASP A 130 9.40 -10.07 13.79
CA ASP A 130 10.83 -10.08 14.10
C ASP A 130 11.39 -11.52 14.24
N CYS A 131 12.70 -11.62 14.45
CA CYS A 131 13.38 -12.91 14.65
C CYS A 131 13.03 -13.60 15.98
N GLN A 132 12.33 -12.91 16.90
CA GLN A 132 11.89 -13.44 18.19
C GLN A 132 10.44 -13.96 18.12
N GLY A 133 9.77 -13.80 16.98
CA GLY A 133 8.39 -14.23 16.75
C GLY A 133 7.35 -13.20 17.23
N ASN A 134 7.73 -11.97 17.56
CA ASN A 134 6.76 -10.93 17.81
C ASN A 134 6.11 -10.50 16.50
N ILE A 135 4.82 -10.20 16.55
CA ILE A 135 4.02 -9.81 15.40
C ILE A 135 3.68 -8.33 15.51
N TYR A 136 3.75 -7.62 14.39
CA TYR A 136 3.56 -6.18 14.33
C TYR A 136 2.53 -5.76 13.29
N ASN A 137 1.73 -4.78 13.66
CA ASN A 137 0.85 -4.04 12.77
C ASN A 137 1.68 -3.02 11.97
N VAL A 138 1.84 -3.27 10.68
CA VAL A 138 2.62 -2.41 9.78
C VAL A 138 1.66 -1.57 8.95
N ASN A 139 1.99 -0.29 8.73
CA ASN A 139 1.23 0.57 7.83
C ASN A 139 1.26 -0.01 6.41
N ALA A 140 0.11 -0.11 5.76
CA ALA A 140 -0.01 -0.76 4.45
C ALA A 140 0.66 0.02 3.32
N ASP A 141 0.65 1.35 3.38
CA ASP A 141 1.29 2.20 2.38
C ASP A 141 2.83 2.03 2.47
N LEU A 142 3.38 2.02 3.70
CA LEU A 142 4.80 1.73 3.94
C LEU A 142 5.18 0.30 3.51
N ALA A 143 4.33 -0.70 3.82
CA ALA A 143 4.58 -2.08 3.42
C ALA A 143 4.60 -2.22 1.89
N ALA A 144 3.66 -1.58 1.21
CA ALA A 144 3.58 -1.59 -0.24
C ALA A 144 4.78 -0.91 -0.89
N SER A 145 5.20 0.24 -0.37
CA SER A 145 6.38 0.98 -0.81
C SER A 145 7.65 0.12 -0.67
N ALA A 146 7.88 -0.44 0.51
CA ALA A 146 9.06 -1.26 0.77
C ALA A 146 9.09 -2.55 -0.09
N ILE A 147 7.94 -3.19 -0.29
CA ILE A 147 7.80 -4.37 -1.17
C ILE A 147 8.08 -3.98 -2.62
N ALA A 148 7.53 -2.87 -3.12
CA ALA A 148 7.76 -2.41 -4.47
C ALA A 148 9.25 -2.12 -4.74
N GLY A 149 9.94 -1.45 -3.81
CA GLY A 149 11.39 -1.25 -3.88
C GLY A 149 12.17 -2.55 -3.91
N ALA A 150 11.86 -3.49 -3.01
CA ALA A 150 12.55 -4.79 -2.94
C ALA A 150 12.33 -5.68 -4.19
N LEU A 151 11.19 -5.51 -4.86
CA LEU A 151 10.88 -6.20 -6.11
C LEU A 151 11.47 -5.52 -7.35
N ASN A 152 12.08 -4.34 -7.23
CA ASN A 152 12.43 -3.46 -8.34
C ASN A 152 11.23 -3.27 -9.28
N ALA A 153 10.07 -2.95 -8.71
CA ALA A 153 8.84 -2.80 -9.47
C ALA A 153 8.97 -1.65 -10.48
N GLU A 154 8.40 -1.81 -11.67
CA GLU A 154 8.39 -0.72 -12.64
C GLU A 154 7.42 0.38 -12.21
N ASN A 155 6.27 -0.01 -11.67
CA ASN A 155 5.22 0.89 -11.25
C ASN A 155 4.70 0.52 -9.87
N MET A 156 4.44 1.53 -9.05
CA MET A 156 3.70 1.41 -7.81
C MET A 156 2.41 2.24 -7.90
N ILE A 157 1.25 1.64 -7.64
CA ILE A 157 -0.03 2.33 -7.72
C ILE A 157 -0.67 2.34 -6.34
N PHE A 158 -0.82 3.53 -5.76
CA PHE A 158 -1.62 3.77 -4.57
C PHE A 158 -3.08 4.01 -4.96
N VAL A 159 -3.94 3.10 -4.57
CA VAL A 159 -5.38 3.25 -4.77
C VAL A 159 -6.00 3.92 -3.55
N SER A 160 -6.40 5.14 -3.72
CA SER A 160 -6.92 6.02 -2.68
C SER A 160 -8.43 6.30 -2.86
N ASN A 161 -8.97 7.14 -2.01
CA ASN A 161 -10.31 7.72 -2.13
C ASN A 161 -10.27 9.21 -2.50
N VAL A 162 -9.15 9.66 -3.03
CA VAL A 162 -8.93 11.02 -3.55
C VAL A 162 -8.32 10.93 -4.95
N PRO A 163 -8.56 11.92 -5.83
CA PRO A 163 -8.09 11.89 -7.22
C PRO A 163 -6.56 11.80 -7.35
N GLY A 164 -5.84 12.41 -6.43
CA GLY A 164 -4.40 12.58 -6.43
C GLY A 164 -4.03 13.85 -5.65
N VAL A 165 -2.94 14.50 -6.02
CA VAL A 165 -2.51 15.80 -5.51
C VAL A 165 -3.21 16.89 -6.31
N LEU A 166 -4.02 17.71 -5.65
CA LEU A 166 -4.75 18.83 -6.26
C LEU A 166 -4.04 20.15 -5.93
N LYS A 167 -3.85 21.02 -6.92
CA LYS A 167 -3.36 22.38 -6.68
C LYS A 167 -4.34 23.20 -5.84
N ASN A 168 -5.64 22.96 -6.02
CA ASN A 168 -6.71 23.53 -5.23
C ASN A 168 -7.65 22.40 -4.77
N PRO A 169 -7.74 22.11 -3.46
CA PRO A 169 -8.59 21.04 -2.93
C PRO A 169 -10.08 21.14 -3.28
N GLU A 170 -10.57 22.35 -3.60
CA GLU A 170 -11.97 22.60 -3.97
C GLU A 170 -12.23 22.38 -5.48
N ASP A 171 -11.20 22.10 -6.27
CA ASP A 171 -11.27 21.94 -7.72
C ASP A 171 -10.63 20.61 -8.14
N GLU A 172 -11.47 19.62 -8.45
CA GLU A 172 -11.00 18.28 -8.88
C GLU A 172 -10.27 18.31 -10.22
N ASP A 173 -10.51 19.34 -11.07
CA ASP A 173 -9.80 19.50 -12.34
C ASP A 173 -8.39 20.08 -12.17
N SER A 174 -8.03 20.50 -10.95
CA SER A 174 -6.70 21.03 -10.62
C SER A 174 -5.67 19.95 -10.30
N ILE A 175 -5.91 18.70 -10.69
CA ILE A 175 -5.01 17.58 -10.43
C ILE A 175 -3.62 17.82 -11.04
N MET A 176 -2.58 17.54 -10.26
CA MET A 176 -1.20 17.55 -10.73
C MET A 176 -0.86 16.17 -11.26
N THR A 177 -0.79 16.04 -12.57
CA THR A 177 -0.58 14.74 -13.23
C THR A 177 0.85 14.25 -13.15
N ASN A 178 1.83 15.16 -13.09
CA ASN A 178 3.25 14.84 -12.99
C ASN A 178 3.91 15.69 -11.90
N ILE A 179 4.64 15.05 -10.99
CA ILE A 179 5.33 15.67 -9.85
C ILE A 179 6.73 15.05 -9.76
N HIS A 180 7.77 15.87 -9.87
CA HIS A 180 9.14 15.42 -9.61
C HIS A 180 9.43 15.39 -8.11
N ILE A 181 10.25 14.44 -7.67
CA ILE A 181 10.58 14.29 -6.25
C ILE A 181 11.24 15.55 -5.65
N SER A 182 11.94 16.35 -6.48
CA SER A 182 12.52 17.64 -6.07
C SER A 182 11.48 18.72 -5.81
N ASP A 183 10.27 18.63 -6.39
CA ASP A 183 9.22 19.62 -6.20
C ASP A 183 8.44 19.40 -4.89
N VAL A 184 8.46 18.19 -4.34
CA VAL A 184 7.63 17.80 -3.19
C VAL A 184 7.83 18.71 -1.97
N PRO A 185 9.06 19.06 -1.55
CA PRO A 185 9.26 19.94 -0.39
C PRO A 185 8.58 21.31 -0.57
N LYS A 186 8.64 21.86 -1.79
CA LYS A 186 8.01 23.14 -2.10
C LYS A 186 6.48 23.04 -2.09
N LEU A 187 5.93 21.95 -2.61
CA LEU A 187 4.48 21.70 -2.60
C LEU A 187 3.93 21.52 -1.17
N GLU A 188 4.75 21.02 -0.25
CA GLU A 188 4.42 20.97 1.18
C GLU A 188 4.48 22.37 1.82
N GLU A 189 5.52 23.16 1.55
CA GLU A 189 5.64 24.54 2.02
C GLU A 189 4.51 25.44 1.51
N ASP A 190 4.11 25.27 0.25
CA ASP A 190 3.01 26.02 -0.39
C ASP A 190 1.62 25.54 0.10
N GLY A 191 1.55 24.48 0.93
CA GLY A 191 0.31 23.94 1.48
C GLY A 191 -0.56 23.20 0.47
N ILE A 192 0.01 22.75 -0.65
CA ILE A 192 -0.65 21.91 -1.66
C ILE A 192 -0.70 20.45 -1.18
N ILE A 193 0.42 19.94 -0.68
CA ILE A 193 0.49 18.60 -0.05
C ILE A 193 0.28 18.78 1.45
N THR A 194 -0.87 18.35 1.97
CA THR A 194 -1.24 18.55 3.38
C THR A 194 -1.89 17.31 4.00
N GLY A 195 -1.93 17.27 5.31
CA GLY A 195 -2.69 16.27 6.09
C GLY A 195 -2.36 14.84 5.71
N GLY A 196 -3.39 14.05 5.38
CA GLY A 196 -3.23 12.63 5.03
C GLY A 196 -2.56 12.36 3.68
N MET A 197 -2.34 13.39 2.84
CA MET A 197 -1.60 13.26 1.58
C MET A 197 -0.09 13.22 1.82
N ILE A 198 0.43 13.92 2.82
CA ILE A 198 1.87 13.95 3.15
C ILE A 198 2.45 12.54 3.24
N PRO A 199 1.98 11.64 4.13
CA PRO A 199 2.57 10.31 4.26
C PRO A 199 2.44 9.45 2.98
N LYS A 200 1.44 9.70 2.14
CA LYS A 200 1.30 9.00 0.85
C LYS A 200 2.35 9.46 -0.16
N VAL A 201 2.54 10.77 -0.27
CA VAL A 201 3.55 11.33 -1.17
C VAL A 201 4.95 10.96 -0.67
N GLU A 202 5.21 10.98 0.64
CA GLU A 202 6.46 10.48 1.22
C GLU A 202 6.73 9.01 0.83
N CYS A 203 5.71 8.13 0.91
CA CYS A 203 5.83 6.74 0.44
C CYS A 203 6.14 6.67 -1.06
N CYS A 204 5.55 7.53 -1.89
CA CYS A 204 5.86 7.61 -3.31
C CYS A 204 7.32 8.03 -3.56
N VAL A 205 7.78 9.08 -2.88
CA VAL A 205 9.17 9.56 -2.97
C VAL A 205 10.15 8.46 -2.55
N ASP A 206 9.87 7.76 -1.45
CA ASP A 206 10.72 6.67 -0.98
C ASP A 206 10.76 5.49 -1.96
N CYS A 207 9.64 5.16 -2.61
CA CYS A 207 9.60 4.18 -3.69
C CYS A 207 10.53 4.56 -4.86
N VAL A 208 10.41 5.79 -5.34
CA VAL A 208 11.24 6.29 -6.46
C VAL A 208 12.72 6.28 -6.08
N ARG A 209 13.06 6.71 -4.86
CA ARG A 209 14.44 6.67 -4.33
C ARG A 209 14.99 5.24 -4.22
N GLN A 210 14.13 4.24 -4.04
CA GLN A 210 14.49 2.82 -4.02
C GLN A 210 14.60 2.22 -5.43
N GLY A 211 14.36 2.99 -6.49
CA GLY A 211 14.55 2.55 -7.89
C GLY A 211 13.25 2.16 -8.60
N VAL A 212 12.07 2.34 -8.00
CA VAL A 212 10.79 2.23 -8.71
C VAL A 212 10.70 3.38 -9.71
N LYS A 213 10.43 3.08 -10.99
CA LYS A 213 10.50 4.09 -12.07
C LYS A 213 9.48 5.19 -11.88
N LYS A 214 8.22 4.82 -11.55
CA LYS A 214 7.16 5.77 -11.26
C LYS A 214 6.21 5.24 -10.18
N THR A 215 5.67 6.14 -9.40
CA THR A 215 4.61 5.86 -8.44
C THR A 215 3.41 6.73 -8.75
N VAL A 216 2.21 6.20 -8.60
CA VAL A 216 0.99 6.91 -8.95
C VAL A 216 -0.04 6.81 -7.84
N ILE A 217 -0.71 7.91 -7.54
CA ILE A 217 -1.86 7.97 -6.65
C ILE A 217 -3.11 8.13 -7.50
N ILE A 218 -4.03 7.16 -7.44
CA ILE A 218 -5.28 7.17 -8.21
C ILE A 218 -6.51 7.06 -7.32
N ASP A 219 -7.63 7.55 -7.82
CA ASP A 219 -8.93 7.37 -7.18
C ASP A 219 -9.52 5.98 -7.50
N GLY A 220 -9.62 5.14 -6.50
CA GLY A 220 -10.21 3.80 -6.63
C GLY A 220 -11.72 3.81 -6.88
N ARG A 221 -12.41 4.95 -6.73
CA ARG A 221 -13.84 5.11 -7.02
C ARG A 221 -14.10 5.28 -8.52
N VAL A 222 -13.09 5.77 -9.26
CA VAL A 222 -13.20 5.94 -10.73
C VAL A 222 -13.24 4.55 -11.39
N PRO A 223 -14.26 4.28 -12.23
CA PRO A 223 -14.31 3.04 -12.98
C PRO A 223 -13.10 2.90 -13.91
N HIS A 224 -12.47 1.73 -13.90
CA HIS A 224 -11.30 1.40 -14.74
C HIS A 224 -10.00 2.15 -14.41
N ALA A 225 -9.91 2.88 -13.29
CA ALA A 225 -8.75 3.70 -12.93
C ALA A 225 -7.40 3.03 -13.19
N CYS A 226 -7.18 1.81 -12.68
CA CYS A 226 -5.91 1.10 -12.89
C CYS A 226 -5.62 0.77 -14.37
N LEU A 227 -6.65 0.52 -15.20
CA LEU A 227 -6.44 0.24 -16.62
C LEU A 227 -6.11 1.52 -17.38
N ILE A 228 -6.83 2.60 -17.09
CA ILE A 228 -6.57 3.91 -17.71
C ILE A 228 -5.14 4.33 -17.37
N GLU A 229 -4.76 4.27 -16.11
CA GLU A 229 -3.42 4.64 -15.65
C GLU A 229 -2.31 3.81 -16.31
N MET A 230 -2.52 2.50 -16.48
CA MET A 230 -1.48 1.60 -17.00
C MET A 230 -1.44 1.52 -18.53
N LEU A 231 -2.52 1.85 -19.22
CA LEU A 231 -2.68 1.60 -20.66
C LEU A 231 -2.99 2.85 -21.50
N SER A 232 -3.10 4.03 -20.87
CA SER A 232 -3.24 5.30 -21.58
C SER A 232 -2.03 6.20 -21.35
N ASP A 233 -1.75 7.06 -22.30
CA ASP A 233 -0.61 8.00 -22.25
C ASP A 233 -0.85 9.14 -21.24
N GLU A 234 -2.12 9.52 -21.02
CA GLU A 234 -2.47 10.67 -20.15
C GLU A 234 -2.57 10.30 -18.67
N GLY A 235 -2.85 9.00 -18.37
CA GLY A 235 -3.15 8.59 -16.98
C GLY A 235 -4.41 9.25 -16.41
N ILE A 236 -4.67 9.09 -15.12
CA ILE A 236 -5.79 9.75 -14.39
C ILE A 236 -5.42 10.17 -12.98
N GLY A 237 -4.23 9.85 -12.54
CA GLY A 237 -3.75 10.11 -11.19
C GLY A 237 -2.65 11.16 -11.11
N SER A 238 -2.05 11.26 -9.94
CA SER A 238 -0.81 12.02 -9.77
C SER A 238 0.36 11.06 -9.80
N MET A 239 1.19 11.19 -10.82
CA MET A 239 2.42 10.43 -11.00
C MET A 239 3.57 11.16 -10.31
N ILE A 240 4.34 10.44 -9.49
CA ILE A 240 5.54 10.93 -8.83
C ILE A 240 6.74 10.16 -9.40
N VAL A 241 7.74 10.90 -9.87
CA VAL A 241 8.89 10.37 -10.61
C VAL A 241 10.21 11.01 -10.16
N GLY A 242 11.32 10.38 -10.54
CA GLY A 242 12.66 10.97 -10.36
C GLY A 242 12.87 12.21 -11.25
N ASP A 243 13.87 13.02 -10.90
CA ASP A 243 14.15 14.28 -11.62
C ASP A 243 14.75 14.04 -13.01
N ASP A 244 15.25 12.85 -13.27
CA ASP A 244 15.82 12.37 -14.54
C ASP A 244 14.84 11.52 -15.37
N TYR A 245 13.56 11.51 -14.98
CA TYR A 245 12.53 10.80 -15.73
C TYR A 245 12.15 11.58 -16.98
N ASP A 246 12.46 11.02 -18.16
CA ASP A 246 12.01 11.51 -19.47
C ASP A 246 10.76 10.70 -19.89
N GLU A 247 9.67 11.40 -20.27
CA GLU A 247 8.42 10.81 -20.78
C GLU A 247 8.59 10.07 -22.10
#